data_3e67f47ee90ee443774442cd09bac3f2
#
_entry.id   3e67f47ee90ee443774442cd09bac3f2
#
_cell.length_a   1.000
_cell.length_b   1.000
_cell.length_c   1.000
_cell.angle_alpha   90.00
_cell.angle_beta   90.00
_cell.angle_gamma   90.00
#
_symmetry.space_group_name_H-M   'P 1'
#
loop_
_entity.id
_entity.type
_entity.pdbx_description
1 polymer ?
#
loop_
_entity_poly.entity_id
_entity_poly.type
_entity_poly.pdbx_seq_one_letter_code
_entity_poly.pdbx_strand_id
1 'polypeptide(L)'
;MAMQGVRGALLLAILGFVLLSCGDAVVKSLAGHWPGWAVSALRYGFGALGLTAIVAAQQGRRGFAVPRPALQLGRGTAVAFATICFFMGVMAMPLADATAIQFSSPILTALMAPLVLGERTPRATWLATLLAFAGVMVVLRPNLVALGPAALWPLGAAFGMSWLMMLNRKAAGLASN
;
A
#
# COMPACT_ATOMS: atom_id res chain seq x y z
N MET A 1 -20.19 -21.76 -13.35
CA MET A 1 -18.71 -21.68 -13.29
C MET A 1 -18.18 -20.30 -12.90
N ALA A 2 -18.69 -19.16 -13.39
CA ALA A 2 -18.20 -17.82 -13.05
C ALA A 2 -18.31 -17.45 -11.55
N MET A 3 -19.40 -17.81 -10.87
CA MET A 3 -19.59 -17.50 -9.43
C MET A 3 -18.65 -18.26 -8.49
N GLN A 4 -18.17 -19.45 -8.86
CA GLN A 4 -17.19 -20.19 -8.06
C GLN A 4 -15.80 -19.56 -8.14
N GLY A 5 -15.42 -19.03 -9.30
CA GLY A 5 -14.17 -18.28 -9.47
C GLY A 5 -14.12 -16.98 -8.65
N VAL A 6 -15.24 -16.24 -8.60
CA VAL A 6 -15.36 -15.00 -7.82
C VAL A 6 -15.27 -15.27 -6.31
N ARG A 7 -15.94 -16.33 -5.81
CA ARG A 7 -15.86 -16.74 -4.40
C ARG A 7 -14.43 -17.15 -4.00
N GLY A 8 -13.75 -17.92 -4.86
CA GLY A 8 -12.36 -18.30 -4.63
C GLY A 8 -11.42 -17.10 -4.59
N ALA A 9 -11.56 -16.17 -5.53
CA ALA A 9 -10.77 -14.94 -5.56
C ALA A 9 -11.02 -14.06 -4.32
N LEU A 10 -12.27 -13.96 -3.86
CA LEU A 10 -12.63 -13.21 -2.66
C LEU A 10 -12.02 -13.83 -1.40
N LEU A 11 -12.10 -15.16 -1.26
CA LEU A 11 -11.51 -15.87 -0.12
C LEU A 11 -9.98 -15.72 -0.09
N LEU A 12 -9.31 -15.80 -1.23
CA LEU A 12 -7.87 -15.57 -1.32
C LEU A 12 -7.50 -14.13 -0.97
N ALA A 13 -8.30 -13.16 -1.39
CA ALA A 13 -8.08 -11.76 -1.03
C ALA A 13 -8.24 -11.54 0.49
N ILE A 14 -9.30 -12.08 1.09
CA ILE A 14 -9.54 -11.99 2.54
C ILE A 14 -8.38 -12.65 3.30
N LEU A 15 -7.98 -13.85 2.91
CA LEU A 15 -6.85 -14.56 3.54
C LEU A 15 -5.56 -13.75 3.43
N GLY A 16 -5.29 -13.16 2.26
CA GLY A 16 -4.15 -12.29 2.05
C GLY A 16 -4.13 -11.07 2.98
N PHE A 17 -5.28 -10.40 3.13
CA PHE A 17 -5.41 -9.27 4.07
C PHE A 17 -5.27 -9.68 5.53
N VAL A 18 -5.82 -10.81 5.93
CA VAL A 18 -5.65 -11.36 7.30
C VAL A 18 -4.17 -11.63 7.58
N LEU A 19 -3.47 -12.30 6.67
CA LEU A 19 -2.04 -12.56 6.82
C LEU A 19 -1.19 -11.28 6.88
N LEU A 20 -1.53 -10.28 6.07
CA LEU A 20 -0.87 -8.98 6.11
C LEU A 20 -1.09 -8.28 7.46
N SER A 21 -2.34 -8.26 7.96
CA SER A 21 -2.67 -7.65 9.24
C SER A 21 -2.00 -8.35 10.41
N CYS A 22 -1.93 -9.69 10.40
CA CYS A 22 -1.17 -10.45 11.39
C CYS A 22 0.33 -10.09 11.32
N GLY A 23 0.88 -9.96 10.10
CA GLY A 23 2.25 -9.53 9.90
C GLY A 23 2.52 -8.13 10.47
N ASP A 24 1.61 -7.18 10.29
CA ASP A 24 1.73 -5.82 10.83
C ASP A 24 1.64 -5.80 12.37
N ALA A 25 0.82 -6.67 12.97
CA ALA A 25 0.77 -6.85 14.43
C ALA A 25 2.09 -7.42 14.99
N VAL A 26 2.67 -8.41 14.30
CA VAL A 26 4.02 -8.94 14.65
C VAL A 26 5.08 -7.86 14.53
N VAL A 27 5.06 -7.07 13.45
CA VAL A 27 5.98 -5.93 13.30
C VAL A 27 5.83 -4.95 14.46
N LYS A 28 4.59 -4.67 14.88
CA LYS A 28 4.35 -3.79 16.03
C LYS A 28 4.94 -4.33 17.33
N SER A 29 4.97 -5.65 17.54
CA SER A 29 5.59 -6.26 18.73
C SER A 29 7.11 -6.09 18.75
N LEU A 30 7.75 -5.80 17.62
CA LEU A 30 9.18 -5.51 17.51
C LEU A 30 9.52 -4.03 17.78
N ALA A 31 8.51 -3.19 18.03
CA ALA A 31 8.72 -1.77 18.33
C ALA A 31 9.59 -1.61 19.59
N GLY A 32 10.59 -0.73 19.50
CA GLY A 32 11.58 -0.54 20.56
C GLY A 32 12.81 -1.47 20.48
N HIS A 33 12.75 -2.56 19.73
CA HIS A 33 13.89 -3.50 19.54
C HIS A 33 14.53 -3.34 18.15
N TRP A 34 13.73 -3.06 17.13
CA TRP A 34 14.18 -2.96 15.74
C TRP A 34 13.69 -1.67 15.09
N PRO A 35 14.54 -0.98 14.31
CA PRO A 35 14.10 0.21 13.58
C PRO A 35 13.19 -0.19 12.40
N GLY A 36 12.16 0.61 12.10
CA GLY A 36 11.16 0.31 11.08
C GLY A 36 11.75 0.07 9.67
N TRP A 37 12.83 0.76 9.31
CA TRP A 37 13.53 0.54 8.04
C TRP A 37 14.17 -0.85 7.93
N ALA A 38 14.72 -1.38 9.02
CA ALA A 38 15.32 -2.73 9.03
C ALA A 38 14.26 -3.81 8.88
N VAL A 39 13.11 -3.66 9.54
CA VAL A 39 11.97 -4.56 9.39
C VAL A 39 11.46 -4.53 7.94
N SER A 40 11.35 -3.34 7.34
CA SER A 40 10.98 -3.19 5.92
C SER A 40 11.96 -3.91 5.00
N ALA A 41 13.25 -3.72 5.21
CA ALA A 41 14.31 -4.34 4.40
C ALA A 41 14.24 -5.87 4.46
N LEU A 42 14.07 -6.44 5.66
CA LEU A 42 13.91 -7.89 5.84
C LEU A 42 12.65 -8.41 5.15
N ARG A 43 11.50 -7.78 5.36
CA ARG A 43 10.21 -8.19 4.77
C ARG A 43 10.28 -8.22 3.25
N TYR A 44 10.81 -7.15 2.63
CA TYR A 44 10.97 -7.10 1.17
C TYR A 44 12.09 -7.99 0.67
N GLY A 45 13.18 -8.15 1.41
CA GLY A 45 14.25 -9.07 1.08
C GLY A 45 13.75 -10.52 0.98
N PHE A 46 13.06 -11.01 2.00
CA PHE A 46 12.45 -12.34 1.97
C PHE A 46 11.36 -12.46 0.90
N GLY A 47 10.53 -11.43 0.74
CA GLY A 47 9.51 -11.39 -0.33
C GLY A 47 10.14 -11.45 -1.73
N ALA A 48 11.19 -10.69 -1.97
CA ALA A 48 11.93 -10.69 -3.23
C ALA A 48 12.58 -12.04 -3.51
N LEU A 49 13.22 -12.65 -2.52
CA LEU A 49 13.82 -13.98 -2.64
C LEU A 49 12.75 -15.03 -2.98
N GLY A 50 11.65 -15.04 -2.23
CA GLY A 50 10.55 -15.99 -2.47
C GLY A 50 9.92 -15.82 -3.86
N LEU A 51 9.59 -14.59 -4.26
CA LEU A 51 9.03 -14.32 -5.59
C LEU A 51 10.03 -14.66 -6.71
N THR A 52 11.31 -14.33 -6.53
CA THR A 52 12.36 -14.67 -7.48
C THR A 52 12.47 -16.17 -7.66
N ALA A 53 12.44 -16.93 -6.57
CA ALA A 53 12.46 -18.39 -6.61
C ALA A 53 11.25 -18.97 -7.34
N ILE A 54 10.04 -18.45 -7.05
CA ILE A 54 8.80 -18.88 -7.72
C ILE A 54 8.84 -18.57 -9.22
N VAL A 55 9.22 -17.36 -9.61
CA VAL A 55 9.32 -16.95 -11.02
C VAL A 55 10.37 -17.78 -11.74
N ALA A 56 11.54 -18.00 -11.12
CA ALA A 56 12.58 -18.85 -11.69
C ALA A 56 12.11 -20.29 -11.92
N ALA A 57 11.36 -20.86 -10.97
CA ALA A 57 10.83 -22.20 -11.07
C ALA A 57 9.72 -22.35 -12.12
N GLN A 58 8.84 -21.35 -12.26
CA GLN A 58 7.68 -21.41 -13.15
C GLN A 58 7.96 -20.94 -14.57
N GLN A 59 8.74 -19.89 -14.75
CA GLN A 59 8.93 -19.20 -16.03
C GLN A 59 10.40 -19.17 -16.49
N GLY A 60 11.34 -19.60 -15.65
CA GLY A 60 12.77 -19.56 -15.92
C GLY A 60 13.24 -18.12 -16.21
N ARG A 61 14.25 -18.00 -17.07
CA ARG A 61 14.84 -16.68 -17.43
C ARG A 61 13.85 -15.73 -18.11
N ARG A 62 12.79 -16.23 -18.76
CA ARG A 62 11.79 -15.39 -19.44
C ARG A 62 10.93 -14.58 -18.46
N GLY A 63 10.72 -15.08 -17.25
CA GLY A 63 9.99 -14.38 -16.21
C GLY A 63 10.68 -13.11 -15.69
N PHE A 64 11.97 -12.96 -15.95
CA PHE A 64 12.74 -11.77 -15.55
C PHE A 64 12.79 -10.68 -16.62
N ALA A 65 12.10 -10.84 -17.73
CA ALA A 65 11.95 -9.79 -18.72
C ALA A 65 11.12 -8.63 -18.11
N VAL A 66 11.73 -7.46 -17.97
CA VAL A 66 11.09 -6.27 -17.37
C VAL A 66 10.62 -5.33 -18.48
N PRO A 67 9.34 -5.41 -18.90
CA PRO A 67 8.80 -4.43 -19.82
C PRO A 67 8.75 -3.05 -19.14
N ARG A 68 9.21 -2.01 -19.82
CA ARG A 68 9.20 -0.62 -19.33
C ARG A 68 9.91 -0.44 -17.98
N PRO A 69 11.25 -0.61 -17.92
CA PRO A 69 12.00 -0.66 -16.66
C PRO A 69 11.82 0.60 -15.80
N ALA A 70 11.77 1.79 -16.42
CA ALA A 70 11.56 3.05 -15.70
C ALA A 70 10.24 3.08 -14.92
N LEU A 71 9.15 2.55 -15.50
CA LEU A 71 7.85 2.47 -14.83
C LEU A 71 7.87 1.47 -13.67
N GLN A 72 8.54 0.33 -13.86
CA GLN A 72 8.67 -0.68 -12.80
C GLN A 72 9.55 -0.18 -11.65
N LEU A 73 10.64 0.51 -11.95
CA LEU A 73 11.46 1.17 -10.94
C LEU A 73 10.65 2.22 -10.17
N GLY A 74 9.89 3.07 -10.86
CA GLY A 74 9.03 4.06 -10.21
C GLY A 74 7.98 3.42 -9.29
N ARG A 75 7.38 2.29 -9.68
CA ARG A 75 6.45 1.53 -8.83
C ARG A 75 7.18 0.91 -7.64
N GLY A 76 8.34 0.30 -7.86
CA GLY A 76 9.15 -0.29 -6.79
C GLY A 76 9.59 0.75 -5.76
N THR A 77 10.07 1.90 -6.19
CA THR A 77 10.48 2.99 -5.29
C THR A 77 9.28 3.57 -4.53
N ALA A 78 8.11 3.72 -5.17
CA ALA A 78 6.89 4.18 -4.50
C ALA A 78 6.45 3.22 -3.39
N VAL A 79 6.47 1.90 -3.65
CA VAL A 79 6.15 0.87 -2.63
C VAL A 79 7.18 0.89 -1.51
N ALA A 80 8.46 0.92 -1.83
CA ALA A 80 9.54 0.93 -0.83
C ALA A 80 9.41 2.15 0.09
N PHE A 81 9.22 3.34 -0.48
CA PHE A 81 9.01 4.57 0.26
C PHE A 81 7.76 4.48 1.16
N ALA A 82 6.61 4.07 0.60
CA ALA A 82 5.37 3.93 1.35
C ALA A 82 5.53 2.99 2.54
N THR A 83 6.20 1.86 2.35
CA THR A 83 6.36 0.85 3.40
C THR A 83 7.35 1.28 4.49
N ILE A 84 8.47 1.89 4.12
CA ILE A 84 9.42 2.44 5.10
C ILE A 84 8.70 3.48 5.96
N CYS A 85 7.98 4.42 5.33
CA CYS A 85 7.21 5.42 6.04
C CYS A 85 6.14 4.79 6.94
N PHE A 86 5.40 3.80 6.46
CA PHE A 86 4.38 3.11 7.26
C PHE A 86 4.99 2.46 8.51
N PHE A 87 6.07 1.69 8.37
CA PHE A 87 6.68 1.03 9.51
C PHE A 87 7.38 2.00 10.45
N MET A 88 7.97 3.08 9.96
CA MET A 88 8.43 4.15 10.85
C MET A 88 7.28 4.73 11.67
N GLY A 89 6.11 4.94 11.07
CA GLY A 89 4.90 5.36 11.76
C GLY A 89 4.42 4.33 12.80
N VAL A 90 4.32 3.05 12.41
CA VAL A 90 3.91 1.95 13.31
C VAL A 90 4.85 1.80 14.51
N MET A 91 6.15 2.05 14.34
CA MET A 91 7.11 2.05 15.45
C MET A 91 6.95 3.25 16.39
N ALA A 92 6.54 4.40 15.86
CA ALA A 92 6.46 5.66 16.60
C ALA A 92 5.10 5.90 17.29
N MET A 93 4.02 5.21 16.87
CA MET A 93 2.65 5.45 17.35
C MET A 93 1.82 4.15 17.39
N PRO A 94 0.62 4.16 18.03
CA PRO A 94 -0.29 3.02 17.98
C PRO A 94 -0.63 2.62 16.55
N LEU A 95 -0.73 1.31 16.28
CA LEU A 95 -1.01 0.77 14.95
C LEU A 95 -2.33 1.30 14.38
N ALA A 96 -3.34 1.48 15.24
CA ALA A 96 -4.63 2.04 14.85
C ALA A 96 -4.50 3.46 14.31
N ASP A 97 -3.70 4.31 14.97
CA ASP A 97 -3.49 5.71 14.56
C ASP A 97 -2.71 5.78 13.24
N ALA A 98 -1.63 5.00 13.10
CA ALA A 98 -0.87 4.91 11.86
C ALA A 98 -1.73 4.44 10.69
N THR A 99 -2.57 3.44 10.93
CA THR A 99 -3.50 2.88 9.93
C THR A 99 -4.59 3.89 9.55
N ALA A 100 -5.16 4.61 10.53
CA ALA A 100 -6.17 5.64 10.27
C ALA A 100 -5.63 6.74 9.35
N ILE A 101 -4.41 7.21 9.62
CA ILE A 101 -3.75 8.21 8.77
C ILE A 101 -3.46 7.64 7.36
N GLN A 102 -3.01 6.38 7.28
CA GLN A 102 -2.75 5.70 6.01
C GLN A 102 -4.01 5.62 5.13
N PHE A 103 -5.20 5.50 5.73
CA PHE A 103 -6.47 5.52 5.00
C PHE A 103 -6.80 6.88 4.35
N SER A 104 -5.97 7.91 4.51
CA SER A 104 -6.03 9.13 3.71
C SER A 104 -5.56 8.92 2.26
N SER A 105 -4.90 7.79 1.95
CA SER A 105 -4.37 7.51 0.61
C SER A 105 -5.43 7.55 -0.52
N PRO A 106 -6.68 7.10 -0.37
CA PRO A 106 -7.71 7.25 -1.39
C PRO A 106 -8.07 8.72 -1.68
N ILE A 107 -8.03 9.58 -0.65
CA ILE A 107 -8.26 11.04 -0.79
C ILE A 107 -7.13 11.65 -1.62
N LEU A 108 -5.87 11.34 -1.25
CA LEU A 108 -4.69 11.80 -1.99
C LEU A 108 -4.71 11.28 -3.43
N THR A 109 -5.13 10.02 -3.64
CA THR A 109 -5.30 9.45 -4.98
C THR A 109 -6.31 10.22 -5.82
N ALA A 110 -7.47 10.58 -5.24
CA ALA A 110 -8.50 11.36 -5.91
C ALA A 110 -8.02 12.79 -6.26
N LEU A 111 -7.19 13.37 -5.39
CA LEU A 111 -6.56 14.69 -5.59
C LEU A 111 -5.48 14.66 -6.68
N MET A 112 -4.68 13.60 -6.73
CA MET A 112 -3.57 13.46 -7.67
C MET A 112 -4.02 13.03 -9.07
N ALA A 113 -5.17 12.33 -9.20
CA ALA A 113 -5.64 11.82 -10.48
C ALA A 113 -5.78 12.91 -11.57
N PRO A 114 -6.37 14.09 -11.31
CA PRO A 114 -6.43 15.18 -12.29
C PRO A 114 -5.05 15.71 -12.67
N LEU A 115 -4.11 15.77 -11.71
CA LEU A 115 -2.79 16.36 -11.92
C LEU A 115 -1.84 15.42 -12.69
N VAL A 116 -1.93 14.11 -12.43
CA VAL A 116 -0.99 13.11 -12.98
C VAL A 116 -1.54 12.44 -14.24
N LEU A 117 -2.84 12.18 -14.28
CA LEU A 117 -3.49 11.45 -15.37
C LEU A 117 -4.36 12.36 -16.25
N GLY A 118 -4.63 13.60 -15.83
CA GLY A 118 -5.56 14.49 -16.53
C GLY A 118 -7.03 14.07 -16.43
N GLU A 119 -7.34 13.08 -15.60
CA GLU A 119 -8.68 12.53 -15.44
C GLU A 119 -9.49 13.33 -14.41
N ARG A 120 -10.74 13.65 -14.73
CA ARG A 120 -11.63 14.28 -13.73
C ARG A 120 -12.19 13.22 -12.79
N THR A 121 -11.93 13.38 -11.50
CA THR A 121 -12.51 12.52 -10.47
C THR A 121 -14.00 12.82 -10.32
N PRO A 122 -14.92 11.85 -10.54
CA PRO A 122 -16.35 12.05 -10.40
C PRO A 122 -16.73 12.48 -8.97
N ARG A 123 -17.78 13.30 -8.84
CA ARG A 123 -18.31 13.74 -7.53
C ARG A 123 -18.70 12.54 -6.64
N ALA A 124 -19.26 11.49 -7.25
CA ALA A 124 -19.61 10.26 -6.53
C ALA A 124 -18.39 9.60 -5.88
N THR A 125 -17.24 9.59 -6.55
CA THR A 125 -15.97 9.06 -5.99
C THR A 125 -15.51 9.88 -4.79
N TRP A 126 -15.60 11.21 -4.87
CA TRP A 126 -15.28 12.09 -3.73
C TRP A 126 -16.17 11.81 -2.52
N LEU A 127 -17.49 11.74 -2.73
CA LEU A 127 -18.45 11.44 -1.65
C LEU A 127 -18.18 10.07 -1.03
N ALA A 128 -17.98 9.03 -1.85
CA ALA A 128 -17.69 7.69 -1.38
C ALA A 128 -16.38 7.64 -0.56
N THR A 129 -15.33 8.31 -1.05
CA THR A 129 -14.02 8.36 -0.38
C THR A 129 -14.10 9.09 0.96
N LEU A 130 -14.79 10.23 1.01
CA LEU A 130 -14.96 11.00 2.25
C LEU A 130 -15.81 10.24 3.27
N LEU A 131 -16.89 9.58 2.84
CA LEU A 131 -17.72 8.75 3.72
C LEU A 131 -16.94 7.55 4.26
N ALA A 132 -16.17 6.88 3.42
CA ALA A 132 -15.31 5.77 3.85
C ALA A 132 -14.26 6.23 4.85
N PHE A 133 -13.60 7.37 4.60
CA PHE A 133 -12.63 7.95 5.52
C PHE A 133 -13.26 8.35 6.85
N ALA A 134 -14.43 8.99 6.82
CA ALA A 134 -15.18 9.31 8.04
C ALA A 134 -15.53 8.06 8.85
N GLY A 135 -15.94 6.97 8.19
CA GLY A 135 -16.18 5.68 8.83
C GLY A 135 -14.93 5.13 9.53
N VAL A 136 -13.77 5.19 8.88
CA VAL A 136 -12.48 4.80 9.47
C VAL A 136 -12.17 5.63 10.72
N MET A 137 -12.35 6.95 10.66
CA MET A 137 -12.11 7.84 11.80
C MET A 137 -13.03 7.53 12.99
N VAL A 138 -14.29 7.19 12.74
CA VAL A 138 -15.24 6.79 13.80
C VAL A 138 -14.84 5.47 14.46
N VAL A 139 -14.40 4.50 13.66
CA VAL A 139 -14.04 3.15 14.16
C VAL A 139 -12.69 3.16 14.90
N LEU A 140 -11.68 3.76 14.31
CA LEU A 140 -10.31 3.74 14.86
C LEU A 140 -10.10 4.79 15.96
N ARG A 141 -10.87 5.88 15.96
CA ARG A 141 -10.79 6.99 16.93
C ARG A 141 -9.34 7.44 17.20
N PRO A 142 -8.56 7.78 16.16
CA PRO A 142 -7.15 8.10 16.32
C PRO A 142 -6.98 9.36 17.19
N ASN A 143 -5.97 9.34 18.06
CA ASN A 143 -5.64 10.51 18.86
C ASN A 143 -4.68 11.45 18.11
N LEU A 144 -5.18 12.13 17.08
CA LEU A 144 -4.39 12.96 16.18
C LEU A 144 -3.66 14.10 16.90
N VAL A 145 -4.21 14.59 18.01
CA VAL A 145 -3.62 15.71 18.78
C VAL A 145 -2.34 15.27 19.49
N ALA A 146 -2.26 14.03 19.96
CA ALA A 146 -1.11 13.50 20.67
C ALA A 146 0.05 13.06 19.77
N LEU A 147 -0.18 12.93 18.44
CA LEU A 147 0.80 12.31 17.53
C LEU A 147 1.96 13.21 17.11
N GLY A 148 1.76 14.54 17.16
CA GLY A 148 2.81 15.50 16.79
C GLY A 148 3.48 15.20 15.43
N PRO A 149 4.81 15.46 15.30
CA PRO A 149 5.54 15.26 14.04
C PRO A 149 5.57 13.80 13.56
N ALA A 150 5.34 12.83 14.43
CA ALA A 150 5.33 11.41 14.06
C ALA A 150 4.25 11.07 13.03
N ALA A 151 3.14 11.85 12.97
CA ALA A 151 2.08 11.69 11.98
C ALA A 151 2.56 11.89 10.53
N LEU A 152 3.69 12.54 10.30
CA LEU A 152 4.28 12.71 8.98
C LEU A 152 4.68 11.39 8.34
N TRP A 153 5.04 10.39 9.14
CA TRP A 153 5.41 9.08 8.63
C TRP A 153 4.25 8.36 7.92
N PRO A 154 3.09 8.11 8.55
CA PRO A 154 1.98 7.47 7.85
C PRO A 154 1.35 8.36 6.77
N LEU A 155 1.46 9.69 6.84
CA LEU A 155 1.10 10.58 5.74
C LEU A 155 2.03 10.38 4.53
N GLY A 156 3.33 10.27 4.75
CA GLY A 156 4.30 9.91 3.71
C GLY A 156 3.98 8.55 3.08
N ALA A 157 3.59 7.58 3.90
CA ALA A 157 3.15 6.27 3.42
C ALA A 157 1.88 6.38 2.56
N ALA A 158 0.88 7.16 2.98
CA ALA A 158 -0.33 7.41 2.20
C ALA A 158 -0.03 8.08 0.85
N PHE A 159 0.89 9.03 0.83
CA PHE A 159 1.36 9.68 -0.41
C PHE A 159 2.05 8.67 -1.34
N GLY A 160 3.00 7.88 -0.83
CA GLY A 160 3.70 6.86 -1.61
C GLY A 160 2.75 5.81 -2.21
N MET A 161 1.73 5.39 -1.44
CA MET A 161 0.70 4.47 -1.92
C MET A 161 -0.18 5.10 -3.00
N SER A 162 -0.54 6.38 -2.84
CA SER A 162 -1.28 7.13 -3.86
C SER A 162 -0.48 7.27 -5.15
N TRP A 163 0.81 7.55 -5.04
CA TRP A 163 1.72 7.62 -6.18
C TRP A 163 1.83 6.28 -6.90
N LEU A 164 1.97 5.18 -6.16
CA LEU A 164 1.93 3.82 -6.72
C LEU A 164 0.64 3.57 -7.50
N MET A 165 -0.51 3.97 -6.95
CA MET A 165 -1.81 3.80 -7.60
C MET A 165 -1.88 4.56 -8.93
N MET A 166 -1.30 5.79 -9.00
CA MET A 166 -1.21 6.55 -10.23
C MET A 166 -0.33 5.84 -11.28
N LEU A 167 0.83 5.33 -10.87
CA LEU A 167 1.72 4.59 -11.75
C LEU A 167 1.07 3.29 -12.25
N ASN A 168 0.29 2.60 -11.42
CA ASN A 168 -0.47 1.41 -11.82
C ASN A 168 -1.54 1.72 -12.86
N ARG A 169 -2.30 2.83 -12.68
CA ARG A 169 -3.27 3.29 -13.66
C ARG A 169 -2.61 3.66 -14.98
N LYS A 170 -1.50 4.39 -14.94
CA LYS A 170 -0.71 4.73 -16.13
C LYS A 170 -0.21 3.46 -16.85
N ALA A 171 0.24 2.45 -16.10
CA ALA A 171 0.66 1.18 -16.66
C ALA A 171 -0.49 0.45 -17.37
N ALA A 172 -1.69 0.42 -16.78
CA ALA A 172 -2.87 -0.20 -17.35
C ALA A 172 -3.33 0.50 -18.64
N GLY A 173 -3.39 1.84 -18.65
CA GLY A 173 -3.73 2.62 -19.84
C GLY A 173 -2.75 2.43 -21.00
N LEU A 174 -1.46 2.24 -20.69
CA LEU A 174 -0.43 1.95 -21.72
C LEU A 174 -0.46 0.50 -22.21
N ALA A 175 -1.14 -0.40 -21.53
CA ALA A 175 -1.28 -1.81 -21.95
C ALA A 175 -2.51 -2.03 -22.85
N SER A 176 -3.47 -1.09 -22.86
CA SER A 176 -4.69 -1.15 -23.66
C SER A 176 -4.58 -0.50 -25.04
N ASN A 177 -3.46 0.18 -25.34
CA ASN A 177 -3.10 0.73 -26.65
C ASN A 177 -1.96 -0.09 -27.26
#